data_9f8f24f39b9ee123223bc7d0d526922f
#
_entry.id   9f8f24f39b9ee123223bc7d0d526922f
#
_cell.length_a   1.000
_cell.length_b   1.000
_cell.length_c   1.000
_cell.angle_alpha   90.00
_cell.angle_beta   90.00
_cell.angle_gamma   90.00
#
_symmetry.space_group_name_H-M   'P 1'
#
loop_
_entity.id
_entity.type
_entity.pdbx_description
1 polymer ?
#
loop_
_entity_poly.entity_id
_entity_poly.type
_entity_poly.pdbx_seq_one_letter_code
_entity_poly.pdbx_strand_id
1 'polypeptide(L)'
;MLMDKKTKNILRSLFWVAVAVVLVYFCLRSVDWEQFMLAMEQCRWEYVILSMLLGALVFYVRGNRWRMLLLPFDPSTSRITTFNAYNICMAVNLAIPRAGEVARLGYVVGHSALDKDGRRLLTLDKALGTLLIERVWDGLVTIGMAAALVVLMWETFGAYLVESMAGLGSSNALWWALGGVIVFIGAFLWVCYSFRERGGIWGKVWGFIAGIGSGLSSFMHMKRVWLFFVYTALIWLIYWLMSACIVWALQDIEAFSHLTLADAFFLMIAGSISSVVPVPGGFGAYHGLVCGAMLSIWNIPVGTGMIFATLNHESQVLTQALCGLASYIHESFIRRK
;
A
#
# COMPACT_ATOMS: atom_id res chain seq x y z
N MET A 1 22.84 -27.35 12.81
CA MET A 1 23.56 -26.24 12.16
C MET A 1 22.56 -25.14 11.87
N LEU A 2 22.52 -24.11 12.74
CA LEU A 2 21.53 -23.01 12.59
C LEU A 2 22.02 -22.05 11.48
N MET A 3 21.26 -21.94 10.43
CA MET A 3 21.55 -20.99 9.34
C MET A 3 21.68 -19.56 9.90
N ASP A 4 22.72 -18.86 9.47
CA ASP A 4 22.98 -17.46 9.81
C ASP A 4 21.79 -16.57 9.43
N LYS A 5 21.51 -15.53 10.24
CA LYS A 5 20.42 -14.58 10.05
C LYS A 5 20.45 -13.91 8.66
N LYS A 6 21.66 -13.68 8.13
CA LYS A 6 21.88 -13.13 6.78
C LYS A 6 21.41 -14.11 5.71
N THR A 7 21.72 -15.38 5.83
CA THR A 7 21.32 -16.44 4.90
C THR A 7 19.80 -16.63 4.87
N LYS A 8 19.14 -16.60 6.05
CA LYS A 8 17.67 -16.67 6.14
C LYS A 8 16.99 -15.48 5.42
N ASN A 9 17.53 -14.28 5.57
CA ASN A 9 16.98 -13.10 4.90
C ASN A 9 17.16 -13.17 3.38
N ILE A 10 18.32 -13.64 2.90
CA ILE A 10 18.59 -13.85 1.48
C ILE A 10 17.62 -14.89 0.90
N LEU A 11 17.46 -16.03 1.55
CA LEU A 11 16.52 -17.07 1.12
C LEU A 11 15.09 -16.60 1.07
N ARG A 12 14.65 -15.81 2.06
CA ARG A 12 13.30 -15.21 2.05
C ARG A 12 13.14 -14.23 0.89
N SER A 13 14.13 -13.40 0.61
CA SER A 13 14.08 -12.48 -0.53
C SER A 13 14.07 -13.24 -1.86
N LEU A 14 14.90 -14.27 -2.01
CA LEU A 14 14.91 -15.13 -3.19
C LEU A 14 13.56 -15.84 -3.40
N PHE A 15 12.94 -16.32 -2.33
CA PHE A 15 11.61 -16.93 -2.39
C PHE A 15 10.57 -15.95 -2.96
N TRP A 16 10.52 -14.71 -2.43
CA TRP A 16 9.55 -13.72 -2.92
C TRP A 16 9.85 -13.24 -4.35
N VAL A 17 11.13 -13.15 -4.72
CA VAL A 17 11.52 -12.88 -6.11
C VAL A 17 11.08 -14.03 -7.02
N ALA A 18 11.28 -15.28 -6.60
CA ALA A 18 10.83 -16.45 -7.37
C ALA A 18 9.30 -16.46 -7.53
N VAL A 19 8.54 -16.16 -6.48
CA VAL A 19 7.08 -16.02 -6.55
C VAL A 19 6.68 -14.93 -7.55
N ALA A 20 7.33 -13.75 -7.49
CA ALA A 20 7.06 -12.68 -8.43
C ALA A 20 7.36 -13.09 -9.89
N VAL A 21 8.51 -13.74 -10.13
CA VAL A 21 8.89 -14.23 -11.47
C VAL A 21 7.87 -15.25 -11.99
N VAL A 22 7.42 -16.19 -11.15
CA VAL A 22 6.40 -17.17 -11.51
C VAL A 22 5.08 -16.49 -11.87
N LEU A 23 4.63 -15.54 -11.03
CA LEU A 23 3.39 -14.80 -11.29
C LEU A 23 3.48 -13.99 -12.60
N VAL A 24 4.60 -13.27 -12.79
CA VAL A 24 4.85 -12.51 -14.02
C VAL A 24 4.90 -13.45 -15.24
N TYR A 25 5.57 -14.60 -15.13
CA TYR A 25 5.60 -15.58 -16.22
C TYR A 25 4.19 -16.06 -16.63
N PHE A 26 3.35 -16.43 -15.67
CA PHE A 26 1.98 -16.84 -15.96
C PHE A 26 1.15 -15.70 -16.57
N CYS A 27 1.34 -14.46 -16.10
CA CYS A 27 0.69 -13.30 -16.68
C CYS A 27 1.16 -13.06 -18.13
N LEU A 28 2.47 -13.04 -18.37
CA LEU A 28 3.03 -12.75 -19.70
C LEU A 28 2.77 -13.86 -20.73
N ARG A 29 2.63 -15.12 -20.29
CA ARG A 29 2.34 -16.25 -21.17
C ARG A 29 0.99 -16.11 -21.89
N SER A 30 0.03 -15.42 -21.29
CA SER A 30 -1.29 -15.17 -21.86
C SER A 30 -1.38 -13.88 -22.67
N VAL A 31 -0.29 -13.11 -22.76
CA VAL A 31 -0.25 -11.85 -23.54
C VAL A 31 -0.09 -12.17 -25.02
N ASP A 32 -1.01 -11.66 -25.80
CA ASP A 32 -0.84 -11.54 -27.23
C ASP A 32 0.04 -10.30 -27.52
N TRP A 33 1.30 -10.55 -27.82
CA TRP A 33 2.29 -9.49 -27.99
C TRP A 33 2.01 -8.60 -29.20
N GLU A 34 1.38 -9.13 -30.25
CA GLU A 34 0.99 -8.35 -31.42
C GLU A 34 -0.11 -7.35 -31.04
N GLN A 35 -1.17 -7.83 -30.40
CA GLN A 35 -2.23 -6.96 -29.88
C GLN A 35 -1.72 -5.95 -28.85
N PHE A 36 -0.78 -6.36 -27.99
CA PHE A 36 -0.17 -5.48 -27.01
C PHE A 36 0.58 -4.32 -27.67
N MET A 37 1.41 -4.61 -28.69
CA MET A 37 2.16 -3.57 -29.40
C MET A 37 1.24 -2.63 -30.18
N LEU A 38 0.21 -3.14 -30.85
CA LEU A 38 -0.81 -2.33 -31.51
C LEU A 38 -1.55 -1.42 -30.54
N ALA A 39 -1.86 -1.94 -29.35
CA ALA A 39 -2.48 -1.13 -28.30
C ALA A 39 -1.56 -0.01 -27.80
N MET A 40 -0.25 -0.25 -27.74
CA MET A 40 0.73 0.79 -27.36
C MET A 40 0.82 1.91 -28.40
N GLU A 41 0.66 1.58 -29.70
CA GLU A 41 0.61 2.58 -30.78
C GLU A 41 -0.66 3.45 -30.73
N GLN A 42 -1.79 2.85 -30.33
CA GLN A 42 -3.08 3.54 -30.18
C GLN A 42 -3.24 4.23 -28.82
N CYS A 43 -2.35 3.99 -27.90
CA CYS A 43 -2.43 4.51 -26.54
C CYS A 43 -2.24 6.04 -26.51
N ARG A 44 -3.14 6.72 -25.82
CA ARG A 44 -3.07 8.17 -25.60
C ARG A 44 -2.15 8.45 -24.40
N TRP A 45 -0.85 8.53 -24.67
CA TRP A 45 0.24 8.61 -23.69
C TRP A 45 0.15 9.83 -22.75
N GLU A 46 -0.53 10.91 -23.18
CA GLU A 46 -0.77 12.07 -22.33
C GLU A 46 -1.51 11.72 -21.05
N TYR A 47 -2.45 10.77 -21.10
CA TYR A 47 -3.15 10.32 -19.90
C TYR A 47 -2.28 9.39 -19.03
N VAL A 48 -1.42 8.59 -19.62
CA VAL A 48 -0.45 7.78 -18.85
C VAL A 48 0.50 8.70 -18.08
N ILE A 49 1.04 9.73 -18.74
CA ILE A 49 1.89 10.74 -18.09
C ILE A 49 1.12 11.47 -16.99
N LEU A 50 -0.14 11.85 -17.24
CA LEU A 50 -0.98 12.47 -16.22
C LEU A 50 -1.18 11.54 -15.01
N SER A 51 -1.43 10.24 -15.22
CA SER A 51 -1.50 9.24 -14.16
C SER A 51 -0.21 9.19 -13.33
N MET A 52 0.96 9.24 -13.97
CA MET A 52 2.26 9.27 -13.28
C MET A 52 2.44 10.54 -12.44
N LEU A 53 2.05 11.70 -12.96
CA LEU A 53 2.10 12.96 -12.20
C LEU A 53 1.16 12.94 -10.99
N LEU A 54 -0.05 12.38 -11.15
CA LEU A 54 -0.98 12.15 -10.06
C LEU A 54 -0.40 11.15 -9.03
N GLY A 55 0.33 10.14 -9.48
CA GLY A 55 1.07 9.21 -8.62
C GLY A 55 2.13 9.89 -7.76
N ALA A 56 2.90 10.81 -8.34
CA ALA A 56 3.85 11.63 -7.58
C ALA A 56 3.14 12.56 -6.58
N LEU A 57 2.01 13.16 -7.00
CA LEU A 57 1.18 14.00 -6.13
C LEU A 57 0.61 13.22 -4.94
N VAL A 58 0.11 12.00 -5.17
CA VAL A 58 -0.44 11.20 -4.07
C VAL A 58 0.62 10.85 -3.03
N PHE A 59 1.88 10.65 -3.42
CA PHE A 59 2.96 10.41 -2.45
C PHE A 59 3.20 11.64 -1.55
N TYR A 60 3.12 12.85 -2.11
CA TYR A 60 3.19 14.08 -1.34
C TYR A 60 2.00 14.22 -0.39
N VAL A 61 0.78 13.95 -0.85
CA VAL A 61 -0.44 14.00 -0.04
C VAL A 61 -0.40 12.97 1.09
N ARG A 62 0.02 11.74 0.82
CA ARG A 62 0.20 10.68 1.82
C ARG A 62 1.26 11.04 2.85
N GLY A 63 2.40 11.58 2.41
CA GLY A 63 3.43 12.09 3.32
C GLY A 63 2.91 13.16 4.26
N ASN A 64 2.12 14.12 3.76
CA ASN A 64 1.51 15.17 4.57
C ASN A 64 0.44 14.65 5.53
N ARG A 65 -0.39 13.68 5.12
CA ARG A 65 -1.34 13.02 6.01
C ARG A 65 -0.62 12.34 7.18
N TRP A 66 0.42 11.56 6.89
CA TRP A 66 1.21 10.91 7.92
C TRP A 66 1.93 11.90 8.84
N ARG A 67 2.43 13.00 8.28
CA ARG A 67 3.03 14.10 9.06
C ARG A 67 2.10 14.56 10.19
N MET A 68 0.79 14.65 9.93
CA MET A 68 -0.16 15.09 10.96
C MET A 68 -0.19 14.18 12.19
N LEU A 69 0.06 12.88 12.01
CA LEU A 69 0.19 11.91 13.11
C LEU A 69 1.53 12.02 13.85
N LEU A 70 2.57 12.56 13.20
CA LEU A 70 3.90 12.73 13.79
C LEU A 70 4.06 14.05 14.56
N LEU A 71 3.36 15.11 14.13
CA LEU A 71 3.46 16.44 14.72
C LEU A 71 3.21 16.53 16.24
N PRO A 72 2.33 15.72 16.85
CA PRO A 72 2.18 15.69 18.30
C PRO A 72 3.45 15.27 19.06
N PHE A 73 4.32 14.48 18.44
CA PHE A 73 5.58 14.02 19.04
C PHE A 73 6.76 14.92 18.66
N ASP A 74 6.84 15.30 17.40
CA ASP A 74 7.91 16.16 16.87
C ASP A 74 7.32 17.26 15.97
N PRO A 75 7.03 18.45 16.54
CA PRO A 75 6.50 19.60 15.80
C PRO A 75 7.42 20.09 14.67
N SER A 76 8.71 19.75 14.71
CA SER A 76 9.70 20.18 13.72
C SER A 76 9.66 19.32 12.44
N THR A 77 8.95 18.18 12.44
CA THR A 77 8.85 17.28 11.29
C THR A 77 8.39 18.05 10.04
N SER A 78 9.26 18.12 9.02
CA SER A 78 8.98 18.88 7.79
C SER A 78 8.15 18.07 6.78
N ARG A 79 7.51 18.77 5.82
CA ARG A 79 6.78 18.14 4.71
C ARG A 79 7.73 17.37 3.80
N ILE A 80 8.93 17.90 3.58
CA ILE A 80 9.96 17.25 2.75
C ILE A 80 10.44 15.96 3.41
N THR A 81 10.66 15.97 4.73
CA THR A 81 11.05 14.76 5.47
C THR A 81 10.03 13.64 5.29
N THR A 82 8.73 13.93 5.44
CA THR A 82 7.70 12.91 5.29
C THR A 82 7.47 12.49 3.84
N PHE A 83 7.64 13.39 2.88
CA PHE A 83 7.60 13.07 1.46
C PHE A 83 8.77 12.14 1.07
N ASN A 84 10.01 12.48 1.45
CA ASN A 84 11.17 11.63 1.20
C ASN A 84 11.03 10.26 1.89
N ALA A 85 10.57 10.24 3.14
CA ALA A 85 10.32 8.99 3.86
C ALA A 85 9.33 8.08 3.12
N TYR A 86 8.28 8.67 2.54
CA TYR A 86 7.29 7.93 1.76
C TYR A 86 7.87 7.41 0.45
N ASN A 87 8.61 8.23 -0.29
CA ASN A 87 9.26 7.82 -1.55
C ASN A 87 10.30 6.72 -1.32
N ILE A 88 11.10 6.80 -0.25
CA ILE A 88 12.04 5.75 0.15
C ILE A 88 11.28 4.46 0.47
N CYS A 89 10.15 4.55 1.18
CA CYS A 89 9.30 3.39 1.45
C CYS A 89 8.87 2.70 0.16
N MET A 90 8.35 3.46 -0.82
CA MET A 90 7.88 2.93 -2.09
C MET A 90 9.02 2.29 -2.89
N ALA A 91 10.15 2.98 -3.03
CA ALA A 91 11.31 2.47 -3.76
C ALA A 91 11.88 1.18 -3.13
N VAL A 92 11.97 1.09 -1.80
CA VAL A 92 12.45 -0.12 -1.11
C VAL A 92 11.48 -1.28 -1.28
N ASN A 93 10.17 -1.02 -1.30
CA ASN A 93 9.15 -2.05 -1.51
C ASN A 93 9.16 -2.65 -2.93
N LEU A 94 9.73 -1.95 -3.92
CA LEU A 94 9.95 -2.52 -5.25
C LEU A 94 10.93 -3.70 -5.22
N ALA A 95 11.95 -3.61 -4.35
CA ALA A 95 12.98 -4.64 -4.24
C ALA A 95 12.66 -5.69 -3.17
N ILE A 96 12.19 -5.27 -1.99
CA ILE A 96 11.97 -6.12 -0.83
C ILE A 96 10.58 -5.83 -0.25
N PRO A 97 9.63 -6.76 -0.37
CA PRO A 97 8.26 -6.57 0.11
C PRO A 97 8.25 -6.20 1.60
N ARG A 98 7.47 -5.18 1.95
CA ARG A 98 7.27 -4.71 3.33
C ARG A 98 8.51 -4.15 4.04
N ALA A 99 9.69 -4.14 3.41
CA ALA A 99 10.89 -3.54 4.00
C ALA A 99 10.84 -2.00 3.96
N GLY A 100 10.09 -1.43 3.03
CA GLY A 100 9.91 0.01 2.89
C GLY A 100 9.32 0.66 4.12
N GLU A 101 8.39 0.01 4.81
CA GLU A 101 7.82 0.52 6.06
C GLU A 101 8.91 0.68 7.15
N VAL A 102 9.82 -0.28 7.27
CA VAL A 102 10.94 -0.19 8.21
C VAL A 102 11.91 0.92 7.81
N ALA A 103 12.23 1.03 6.52
CA ALA A 103 13.08 2.10 5.99
C ALA A 103 12.47 3.49 6.25
N ARG A 104 11.17 3.65 6.01
CA ARG A 104 10.40 4.89 6.27
C ARG A 104 10.45 5.30 7.74
N LEU A 105 10.21 4.36 8.66
CA LEU A 105 10.28 4.61 10.10
C LEU A 105 11.69 5.01 10.53
N GLY A 106 12.71 4.27 10.08
CA GLY A 106 14.11 4.60 10.37
C GLY A 106 14.52 5.96 9.85
N TYR A 107 14.06 6.33 8.64
CA TYR A 107 14.35 7.64 8.04
C TYR A 107 13.77 8.77 8.87
N VAL A 108 12.46 8.73 9.21
CA VAL A 108 11.82 9.83 9.95
C VAL A 108 12.33 9.97 11.38
N VAL A 109 12.60 8.84 12.06
CA VAL A 109 13.22 8.86 13.39
C VAL A 109 14.64 9.43 13.30
N GLY A 110 15.40 9.08 12.24
CA GLY A 110 16.72 9.64 11.96
C GLY A 110 16.76 11.16 11.80
N HIS A 111 15.66 11.77 11.33
CA HIS A 111 15.52 13.21 11.10
C HIS A 111 14.72 13.93 12.21
N SER A 112 14.32 13.23 13.27
CA SER A 112 13.62 13.84 14.38
C SER A 112 14.52 14.77 15.18
N ALA A 113 13.96 15.87 15.71
CA ALA A 113 14.64 16.76 16.63
C ALA A 113 15.05 16.04 17.92
N LEU A 114 16.03 16.62 18.59
CA LEU A 114 16.50 16.15 19.90
C LEU A 114 15.83 16.97 21.01
N ASP A 115 15.56 16.32 22.13
CA ASP A 115 15.15 16.97 23.37
C ASP A 115 16.37 17.60 24.09
N LYS A 116 16.11 18.18 25.26
CA LYS A 116 17.16 18.83 26.08
C LYS A 116 18.23 17.84 26.58
N ASP A 117 17.89 16.55 26.63
CA ASP A 117 18.77 15.45 27.06
C ASP A 117 19.51 14.79 25.88
N GLY A 118 19.37 15.33 24.67
CA GLY A 118 19.98 14.78 23.45
C GLY A 118 19.30 13.54 22.92
N ARG A 119 18.06 13.22 23.37
CA ARG A 119 17.27 12.09 22.90
C ARG A 119 16.34 12.54 21.78
N ARG A 120 16.06 11.64 20.82
CA ARG A 120 15.10 11.93 19.76
C ARG A 120 13.69 12.07 20.30
N LEU A 121 12.97 13.11 19.88
CA LEU A 121 11.57 13.35 20.26
C LEU A 121 10.66 12.25 19.73
N LEU A 122 10.91 11.80 18.47
CA LEU A 122 10.20 10.69 17.84
C LEU A 122 11.03 9.42 17.96
N THR A 123 10.48 8.41 18.63
CA THR A 123 11.06 7.09 18.78
C THR A 123 10.45 6.08 17.81
N LEU A 124 11.09 4.95 17.57
CA LEU A 124 10.65 3.96 16.58
C LEU A 124 9.28 3.36 16.92
N ASP A 125 9.01 3.12 18.20
CA ASP A 125 7.75 2.60 18.72
C ASP A 125 6.59 3.59 18.50
N LYS A 126 6.81 4.89 18.78
CA LYS A 126 5.82 5.95 18.51
C LYS A 126 5.55 6.07 17.00
N ALA A 127 6.60 6.10 16.20
CA ALA A 127 6.47 6.16 14.75
C ALA A 127 5.73 4.94 14.19
N LEU A 128 5.98 3.73 14.73
CA LEU A 128 5.25 2.51 14.37
C LEU A 128 3.77 2.62 14.74
N GLY A 129 3.44 3.16 15.92
CA GLY A 129 2.04 3.40 16.31
C GLY A 129 1.30 4.29 15.31
N THR A 130 1.95 5.38 14.83
CA THR A 130 1.34 6.26 13.81
C THR A 130 1.17 5.56 12.46
N LEU A 131 2.10 4.68 12.08
CA LEU A 131 1.99 3.86 10.87
C LEU A 131 0.82 2.89 10.97
N LEU A 132 0.61 2.25 12.12
CA LEU A 132 -0.52 1.34 12.34
C LEU A 132 -1.86 2.06 12.20
N ILE A 133 -2.02 3.28 12.74
CA ILE A 133 -3.22 4.11 12.52
C ILE A 133 -3.44 4.31 11.01
N GLU A 134 -2.40 4.72 10.28
CA GLU A 134 -2.50 4.93 8.83
C GLU A 134 -3.01 3.66 8.13
N ARG A 135 -2.48 2.49 8.47
CA ARG A 135 -2.86 1.21 7.85
C ARG A 135 -4.29 0.78 8.20
N VAL A 136 -4.67 0.88 9.48
CA VAL A 136 -6.04 0.58 9.92
C VAL A 136 -7.03 1.51 9.22
N TRP A 137 -6.73 2.80 9.16
CA TRP A 137 -7.60 3.77 8.51
C TRP A 137 -7.75 3.52 7.01
N ASP A 138 -6.64 3.28 6.28
CA ASP A 138 -6.68 2.95 4.86
C ASP A 138 -7.49 1.66 4.62
N GLY A 139 -7.34 0.65 5.48
CA GLY A 139 -8.12 -0.58 5.43
C GLY A 139 -9.63 -0.35 5.62
N LEU A 140 -10.02 0.44 6.61
CA LEU A 140 -11.42 0.79 6.86
C LEU A 140 -12.05 1.53 5.67
N VAL A 141 -11.31 2.48 5.08
CA VAL A 141 -11.78 3.22 3.91
C VAL A 141 -11.90 2.29 2.69
N THR A 142 -10.94 1.39 2.48
CA THR A 142 -11.01 0.39 1.39
C THR A 142 -12.25 -0.50 1.53
N ILE A 143 -12.50 -1.02 2.74
CA ILE A 143 -13.69 -1.85 3.03
C ILE A 143 -14.97 -1.03 2.81
N GLY A 144 -15.00 0.21 3.30
CA GLY A 144 -16.16 1.09 3.11
C GLY A 144 -16.46 1.39 1.64
N MET A 145 -15.41 1.64 0.83
CA MET A 145 -15.58 1.86 -0.61
C MET A 145 -15.99 0.59 -1.34
N ALA A 146 -15.41 -0.56 -0.98
CA ALA A 146 -15.82 -1.84 -1.55
C ALA A 146 -17.30 -2.14 -1.23
N ALA A 147 -17.73 -1.91 0.01
CA ALA A 147 -19.13 -2.06 0.40
C ALA A 147 -20.06 -1.09 -0.36
N ALA A 148 -19.67 0.18 -0.49
CA ALA A 148 -20.41 1.17 -1.26
C ALA A 148 -20.52 0.77 -2.75
N LEU A 149 -19.43 0.27 -3.34
CA LEU A 149 -19.43 -0.23 -4.73
C LEU A 149 -20.43 -1.38 -4.91
N VAL A 150 -20.43 -2.35 -3.98
CA VAL A 150 -21.38 -3.46 -4.01
C VAL A 150 -22.84 -2.96 -3.99
N VAL A 151 -23.14 -1.99 -3.13
CA VAL A 151 -24.49 -1.41 -3.04
C VAL A 151 -24.87 -0.66 -4.31
N LEU A 152 -23.96 0.16 -4.84
CA LEU A 152 -24.21 1.01 -6.01
C LEU A 152 -24.31 0.21 -7.32
N MET A 153 -23.60 -0.92 -7.40
CA MET A 153 -23.56 -1.76 -8.60
C MET A 153 -24.12 -3.16 -8.32
N TRP A 154 -25.14 -3.25 -7.46
CA TRP A 154 -25.71 -4.53 -7.03
C TRP A 154 -26.18 -5.41 -8.19
N GLU A 155 -26.75 -4.82 -9.23
CA GLU A 155 -27.20 -5.54 -10.43
C GLU A 155 -26.04 -6.25 -11.16
N THR A 156 -24.84 -5.66 -11.13
CA THR A 156 -23.65 -6.21 -11.81
C THR A 156 -22.84 -7.14 -10.90
N PHE A 157 -22.74 -6.82 -9.60
CA PHE A 157 -21.83 -7.51 -8.65
C PHE A 157 -22.53 -8.35 -7.61
N GLY A 158 -23.82 -8.12 -7.35
CA GLY A 158 -24.54 -8.79 -6.26
C GLY A 158 -24.54 -10.30 -6.41
N ALA A 159 -24.82 -10.81 -7.60
CA ALA A 159 -24.84 -12.24 -7.88
C ALA A 159 -23.44 -12.88 -7.70
N TYR A 160 -22.40 -12.24 -8.26
CA TYR A 160 -21.02 -12.71 -8.15
C TYR A 160 -20.53 -12.73 -6.68
N LEU A 161 -20.89 -11.71 -5.91
CA LEU A 161 -20.53 -11.62 -4.49
C LEU A 161 -21.26 -12.69 -3.66
N VAL A 162 -22.56 -12.86 -3.88
CA VAL A 162 -23.36 -13.89 -3.19
C VAL A 162 -22.79 -15.27 -3.49
N GLU A 163 -22.45 -15.57 -4.74
CA GLU A 163 -21.85 -16.84 -5.14
C GLU A 163 -20.45 -17.04 -4.53
N SER A 164 -19.61 -15.99 -4.57
CA SER A 164 -18.26 -16.02 -3.98
C SER A 164 -18.30 -16.16 -2.45
N MET A 165 -19.25 -15.49 -1.78
CA MET A 165 -19.43 -15.58 -0.33
C MET A 165 -20.09 -16.89 0.11
N ALA A 166 -20.97 -17.50 -0.70
CA ALA A 166 -21.54 -18.81 -0.43
C ALA A 166 -20.46 -19.89 -0.33
N GLY A 167 -19.41 -19.80 -1.17
CA GLY A 167 -18.24 -20.67 -1.07
C GLY A 167 -17.38 -20.46 0.18
N LEU A 168 -17.30 -19.22 0.69
CA LEU A 168 -16.55 -18.88 1.91
C LEU A 168 -17.34 -19.11 3.19
N GLY A 169 -18.67 -18.94 3.16
CA GLY A 169 -19.55 -19.06 4.34
C GLY A 169 -19.75 -20.48 4.84
N SER A 170 -19.39 -21.50 4.04
CA SER A 170 -19.51 -22.91 4.42
C SER A 170 -18.43 -23.40 5.39
N SER A 171 -17.35 -22.62 5.62
CA SER A 171 -16.23 -23.02 6.48
C SER A 171 -16.15 -22.11 7.71
N ASN A 172 -16.51 -22.66 8.88
CA ASN A 172 -16.27 -22.02 10.17
C ASN A 172 -14.76 -21.84 10.48
N ALA A 173 -13.87 -22.41 9.67
CA ALA A 173 -12.41 -22.37 9.86
C ALA A 173 -11.86 -20.94 9.89
N LEU A 174 -12.37 -20.03 9.05
CA LEU A 174 -11.98 -18.62 9.06
C LEU A 174 -12.31 -17.91 10.38
N TRP A 175 -13.51 -18.14 10.90
CA TRP A 175 -13.96 -17.56 12.18
C TRP A 175 -13.18 -18.11 13.36
N TRP A 176 -12.88 -19.42 13.36
CA TRP A 176 -12.03 -20.04 14.39
C TRP A 176 -10.57 -19.52 14.29
N ALA A 177 -10.03 -19.33 13.09
CA ALA A 177 -8.70 -18.77 12.91
C ALA A 177 -8.64 -17.31 13.40
N LEU A 178 -9.62 -16.46 13.05
CA LEU A 178 -9.71 -15.08 13.52
C LEU A 178 -9.86 -15.02 15.05
N GLY A 179 -10.75 -15.83 15.61
CA GLY A 179 -10.93 -15.95 17.07
C GLY A 179 -9.63 -16.38 17.76
N GLY A 180 -8.96 -17.38 17.23
CA GLY A 180 -7.67 -17.86 17.75
C GLY A 180 -6.59 -16.77 17.74
N VAL A 181 -6.49 -16.00 16.67
CA VAL A 181 -5.54 -14.86 16.57
C VAL A 181 -5.86 -13.78 17.61
N ILE A 182 -7.14 -13.42 17.79
CA ILE A 182 -7.56 -12.43 18.79
C ILE A 182 -7.22 -12.90 20.21
N VAL A 183 -7.52 -14.16 20.52
CA VAL A 183 -7.21 -14.75 21.83
C VAL A 183 -5.71 -14.79 22.06
N PHE A 184 -4.91 -15.18 21.04
CA PHE A 184 -3.46 -15.21 21.14
C PHE A 184 -2.88 -13.80 21.38
N ILE A 185 -3.34 -12.79 20.63
CA ILE A 185 -2.89 -11.39 20.83
C ILE A 185 -3.28 -10.92 22.24
N GLY A 186 -4.52 -11.18 22.67
CA GLY A 186 -4.99 -10.81 24.00
C GLY A 186 -4.16 -11.43 25.11
N ALA A 187 -3.88 -12.74 25.02
CA ALA A 187 -3.07 -13.47 25.97
C ALA A 187 -1.61 -12.94 25.98
N PHE A 188 -1.03 -12.69 24.81
CA PHE A 188 0.32 -12.10 24.71
C PHE A 188 0.41 -10.72 25.36
N LEU A 189 -0.55 -9.83 25.07
CA LEU A 189 -0.61 -8.50 25.69
C LEU A 189 -0.79 -8.59 27.20
N TRP A 190 -1.65 -9.51 27.66
CA TRP A 190 -1.86 -9.75 29.10
C TRP A 190 -0.60 -10.23 29.80
N VAL A 191 0.14 -11.17 29.21
CA VAL A 191 1.44 -11.63 29.71
C VAL A 191 2.43 -10.46 29.78
N CYS A 192 2.59 -9.69 28.71
CA CYS A 192 3.50 -8.53 28.68
C CYS A 192 3.12 -7.51 29.76
N TYR A 193 1.84 -7.25 29.96
CA TYR A 193 1.33 -6.35 30.99
C TYR A 193 1.62 -6.86 32.40
N SER A 194 1.35 -8.16 32.66
CA SER A 194 1.52 -8.79 33.97
C SER A 194 2.98 -8.85 34.43
N PHE A 195 3.91 -8.97 33.48
CA PHE A 195 5.34 -9.04 33.76
C PHE A 195 6.10 -7.71 33.58
N ARG A 196 5.42 -6.61 33.29
CA ARG A 196 6.04 -5.30 32.96
C ARG A 196 6.97 -4.75 34.06
N GLU A 197 6.65 -5.03 35.33
CA GLU A 197 7.39 -4.50 36.48
C GLU A 197 8.61 -5.35 36.86
N ARG A 198 8.74 -6.58 36.30
CA ARG A 198 9.86 -7.48 36.58
C ARG A 198 11.19 -7.05 35.95
N GLY A 199 11.17 -5.97 35.13
CA GLY A 199 12.36 -5.47 34.45
C GLY A 199 12.86 -6.40 33.32
N GLY A 200 14.13 -6.24 32.91
CA GLY A 200 14.74 -7.08 31.87
C GLY A 200 14.04 -6.98 30.52
N ILE A 201 13.85 -8.11 29.86
CA ILE A 201 13.23 -8.22 28.53
C ILE A 201 11.76 -7.79 28.57
N TRP A 202 11.01 -8.20 29.57
CA TRP A 202 9.59 -7.92 29.69
C TRP A 202 9.28 -6.42 29.84
N GLY A 203 10.06 -5.72 30.66
CA GLY A 203 9.94 -4.26 30.77
C GLY A 203 10.23 -3.52 29.48
N LYS A 204 11.23 -3.98 28.69
CA LYS A 204 11.54 -3.42 27.36
C LYS A 204 10.43 -3.67 26.35
N VAL A 205 9.88 -4.89 26.32
CA VAL A 205 8.77 -5.26 25.44
C VAL A 205 7.52 -4.45 25.78
N TRP A 206 7.20 -4.33 27.08
CA TRP A 206 6.06 -3.50 27.49
C TRP A 206 6.27 -2.03 27.17
N GLY A 207 7.45 -1.46 27.39
CA GLY A 207 7.79 -0.07 27.00
C GLY A 207 7.60 0.17 25.51
N PHE A 208 7.99 -0.78 24.67
CA PHE A 208 7.76 -0.72 23.21
C PHE A 208 6.27 -0.77 22.86
N ILE A 209 5.50 -1.68 23.50
CA ILE A 209 4.03 -1.77 23.32
C ILE A 209 3.35 -0.48 23.76
N ALA A 210 3.74 0.08 24.91
CA ALA A 210 3.21 1.36 25.41
C ALA A 210 3.54 2.52 24.46
N GLY A 211 4.74 2.52 23.87
CA GLY A 211 5.12 3.48 22.84
C GLY A 211 4.24 3.38 21.58
N ILE A 212 3.93 2.16 21.13
CA ILE A 212 2.94 1.94 20.06
C ILE A 212 1.58 2.52 20.47
N GLY A 213 1.11 2.24 21.68
CA GLY A 213 -0.14 2.80 22.22
C GLY A 213 -0.16 4.31 22.21
N SER A 214 0.95 4.96 22.58
CA SER A 214 1.07 6.43 22.50
C SER A 214 1.04 6.93 21.05
N GLY A 215 1.66 6.19 20.14
CA GLY A 215 1.55 6.45 18.70
C GLY A 215 0.11 6.37 18.20
N LEU A 216 -0.63 5.34 18.62
CA LEU A 216 -2.07 5.21 18.32
C LEU A 216 -2.89 6.37 18.89
N SER A 217 -2.57 6.86 20.08
CA SER A 217 -3.27 8.00 20.67
C SER A 217 -3.00 9.34 19.97
N SER A 218 -1.98 9.43 19.11
CA SER A 218 -1.64 10.66 18.38
C SER A 218 -2.79 11.22 17.54
N PHE A 219 -3.69 10.34 17.07
CA PHE A 219 -4.88 10.75 16.33
C PHE A 219 -5.78 11.67 17.18
N MET A 220 -5.94 11.36 18.47
CA MET A 220 -6.76 12.14 19.40
C MET A 220 -6.12 13.50 19.76
N HIS A 221 -4.82 13.64 19.59
CA HIS A 221 -4.05 14.85 19.91
C HIS A 221 -3.77 15.74 18.69
N MET A 222 -4.30 15.40 17.52
CA MET A 222 -4.16 16.22 16.32
C MET A 222 -4.95 17.52 16.42
N LYS A 223 -4.30 18.66 16.17
CA LYS A 223 -4.95 19.99 16.20
C LYS A 223 -6.00 20.20 15.10
N ARG A 224 -5.89 19.49 13.96
CA ARG A 224 -6.72 19.71 12.76
C ARG A 224 -7.17 18.37 12.18
N VAL A 225 -7.92 17.58 12.94
CA VAL A 225 -8.38 16.23 12.55
C VAL A 225 -9.13 16.25 11.21
N TRP A 226 -9.92 17.31 10.93
CA TRP A 226 -10.65 17.42 9.66
C TRP A 226 -9.73 17.38 8.43
N LEU A 227 -8.50 17.94 8.51
CA LEU A 227 -7.52 17.85 7.41
C LEU A 227 -7.06 16.42 7.14
N PHE A 228 -7.04 15.56 8.15
CA PHE A 228 -6.72 14.14 7.97
C PHE A 228 -7.78 13.47 7.07
N PHE A 229 -9.05 13.79 7.26
CA PHE A 229 -10.13 13.29 6.42
C PHE A 229 -10.08 13.89 5.01
N VAL A 230 -9.77 15.17 4.87
CA VAL A 230 -9.56 15.82 3.57
C VAL A 230 -8.41 15.16 2.81
N TYR A 231 -7.26 14.95 3.45
CA TYR A 231 -6.15 14.23 2.83
C TYR A 231 -6.54 12.79 2.46
N THR A 232 -7.32 12.11 3.29
CA THR A 232 -7.82 10.77 2.98
C THR A 232 -8.69 10.79 1.73
N ALA A 233 -9.70 11.66 1.66
CA ALA A 233 -10.55 11.81 0.50
C ALA A 233 -9.75 12.16 -0.77
N LEU A 234 -8.76 13.06 -0.64
CA LEU A 234 -7.90 13.46 -1.76
C LEU A 234 -7.03 12.30 -2.25
N ILE A 235 -6.47 11.48 -1.35
CA ILE A 235 -5.68 10.29 -1.71
C ILE A 235 -6.51 9.34 -2.58
N TRP A 236 -7.73 9.02 -2.13
CA TRP A 236 -8.57 8.07 -2.85
C TRP A 236 -9.14 8.65 -4.14
N LEU A 237 -9.44 9.94 -4.17
CA LEU A 237 -9.80 10.65 -5.40
C LEU A 237 -8.67 10.59 -6.43
N ILE A 238 -7.42 10.84 -5.99
CA ILE A 238 -6.27 10.77 -6.90
C ILE A 238 -6.09 9.34 -7.41
N TYR A 239 -6.20 8.31 -6.57
CA TYR A 239 -6.11 6.92 -7.01
C TYR A 239 -7.19 6.57 -8.05
N TRP A 240 -8.41 7.03 -7.83
CA TRP A 240 -9.47 6.88 -8.82
C TRP A 240 -9.16 7.58 -10.14
N LEU A 241 -8.70 8.83 -10.08
CA LEU A 241 -8.28 9.58 -11.28
C LEU A 241 -7.10 8.91 -12.00
N MET A 242 -6.15 8.32 -11.29
CA MET A 242 -5.05 7.55 -11.90
C MET A 242 -5.59 6.37 -12.71
N SER A 243 -6.51 5.60 -12.15
CA SER A 243 -7.17 4.50 -12.88
C SER A 243 -8.02 5.01 -14.05
N ALA A 244 -8.75 6.12 -13.88
CA ALA A 244 -9.52 6.76 -14.92
C ALA A 244 -8.65 7.27 -16.09
N CYS A 245 -7.46 7.81 -15.78
CA CYS A 245 -6.49 8.20 -16.80
C CYS A 245 -6.09 7.01 -17.69
N ILE A 246 -5.90 5.83 -17.13
CA ILE A 246 -5.55 4.65 -17.94
C ILE A 246 -6.76 4.18 -18.77
N VAL A 247 -7.98 4.23 -18.24
CA VAL A 247 -9.19 3.99 -19.04
C VAL A 247 -9.23 4.95 -20.23
N TRP A 248 -9.03 6.26 -20.02
CA TRP A 248 -9.00 7.25 -21.10
C TRP A 248 -7.83 7.07 -22.06
N ALA A 249 -6.68 6.58 -21.57
CA ALA A 249 -5.52 6.28 -22.42
C ALA A 249 -5.81 5.16 -23.42
N LEU A 250 -6.71 4.23 -23.08
CA LEU A 250 -7.05 3.06 -23.88
C LEU A 250 -8.43 3.15 -24.56
N GLN A 251 -9.12 4.28 -24.44
CA GLN A 251 -10.53 4.43 -24.88
C GLN A 251 -10.71 4.26 -26.38
N ASP A 252 -9.68 4.53 -27.19
CA ASP A 252 -9.73 4.37 -28.64
C ASP A 252 -9.58 2.89 -29.08
N ILE A 253 -9.29 2.00 -28.14
CA ILE A 253 -9.20 0.55 -28.37
C ILE A 253 -10.58 -0.06 -28.10
N GLU A 254 -11.16 -0.76 -29.07
CA GLU A 254 -12.52 -1.30 -29.02
C GLU A 254 -12.84 -2.05 -27.73
N ALA A 255 -11.92 -2.90 -27.26
CA ALA A 255 -12.09 -3.69 -26.05
C ALA A 255 -12.29 -2.84 -24.76
N PHE A 256 -11.84 -1.59 -24.73
CA PHE A 256 -11.90 -0.69 -23.57
C PHE A 256 -12.83 0.51 -23.80
N SER A 257 -13.35 0.69 -25.01
CA SER A 257 -14.16 1.86 -25.41
C SER A 257 -15.42 2.04 -24.58
N HIS A 258 -15.97 0.97 -24.03
CA HIS A 258 -17.17 0.96 -23.19
C HIS A 258 -16.89 1.20 -21.69
N LEU A 259 -15.64 1.20 -21.27
CA LEU A 259 -15.29 1.40 -19.86
C LEU A 259 -15.55 2.84 -19.42
N THR A 260 -16.19 2.99 -18.28
CA THR A 260 -16.61 4.25 -17.68
C THR A 260 -15.76 4.66 -16.49
N LEU A 261 -16.00 5.84 -15.93
CA LEU A 261 -15.40 6.28 -14.66
C LEU A 261 -15.80 5.38 -13.48
N ALA A 262 -16.99 4.78 -13.50
CA ALA A 262 -17.42 3.84 -12.47
C ALA A 262 -16.59 2.55 -12.54
N ASP A 263 -16.29 2.07 -13.76
CA ASP A 263 -15.44 0.91 -13.99
C ASP A 263 -13.99 1.18 -13.55
N ALA A 264 -13.48 2.39 -13.82
CA ALA A 264 -12.19 2.83 -13.31
C ALA A 264 -12.12 2.82 -11.77
N PHE A 265 -13.22 3.21 -11.10
CA PHE A 265 -13.32 3.14 -9.63
C PHE A 265 -13.28 1.70 -9.12
N PHE A 266 -14.00 0.80 -9.79
CA PHE A 266 -13.95 -0.62 -9.48
C PHE A 266 -12.54 -1.20 -9.65
N LEU A 267 -11.90 -0.93 -10.79
CA LEU A 267 -10.54 -1.42 -11.09
C LEU A 267 -9.50 -0.88 -10.09
N MET A 268 -9.66 0.36 -9.62
CA MET A 268 -8.86 0.92 -8.53
C MET A 268 -9.02 0.11 -7.24
N ILE A 269 -10.25 -0.26 -6.86
CA ILE A 269 -10.50 -1.05 -5.63
C ILE A 269 -9.92 -2.45 -5.79
N ALA A 270 -10.17 -3.12 -6.92
CA ALA A 270 -9.62 -4.45 -7.23
C ALA A 270 -8.08 -4.43 -7.15
N GLY A 271 -7.45 -3.43 -7.76
CA GLY A 271 -6.01 -3.22 -7.69
C GLY A 271 -5.51 -2.98 -6.25
N SER A 272 -6.26 -2.23 -5.44
CA SER A 272 -5.89 -1.96 -4.04
C SER A 272 -5.86 -3.24 -3.19
N ILE A 273 -6.75 -4.19 -3.44
CA ILE A 273 -6.80 -5.49 -2.75
C ILE A 273 -5.53 -6.30 -3.03
N SER A 274 -4.93 -6.18 -4.22
CA SER A 274 -3.68 -6.88 -4.57
C SER A 274 -2.53 -6.56 -3.61
N SER A 275 -2.55 -5.39 -2.98
CA SER A 275 -1.53 -4.94 -2.03
C SER A 275 -1.45 -5.80 -0.76
N VAL A 276 -2.45 -6.65 -0.48
CA VAL A 276 -2.44 -7.62 0.61
C VAL A 276 -1.41 -8.72 0.34
N VAL A 277 -1.21 -9.09 -0.92
CA VAL A 277 -0.25 -10.13 -1.33
C VAL A 277 1.18 -9.57 -1.24
N PRO A 278 2.06 -10.15 -0.40
CA PRO A 278 3.39 -9.60 -0.14
C PRO A 278 4.41 -10.01 -1.22
N VAL A 279 4.21 -9.54 -2.46
CA VAL A 279 5.14 -9.73 -3.57
C VAL A 279 5.92 -8.45 -3.86
N PRO A 280 7.18 -8.53 -4.34
CA PRO A 280 7.97 -7.36 -4.71
C PRO A 280 7.22 -6.48 -5.71
N GLY A 281 7.08 -5.19 -5.41
CA GLY A 281 6.40 -4.24 -6.29
C GLY A 281 4.93 -4.53 -6.59
N GLY A 282 4.32 -5.61 -6.08
CA GLY A 282 2.95 -6.02 -6.43
C GLY A 282 2.85 -6.81 -7.75
N PHE A 283 3.99 -7.13 -8.39
CA PHE A 283 4.03 -7.81 -9.69
C PHE A 283 3.27 -9.14 -9.68
N GLY A 284 2.48 -9.36 -10.71
CA GLY A 284 1.66 -10.55 -10.89
C GLY A 284 0.38 -10.56 -10.05
N ALA A 285 0.42 -10.21 -8.77
CA ALA A 285 -0.78 -10.16 -7.93
C ALA A 285 -1.77 -9.09 -8.42
N TYR A 286 -1.28 -7.91 -8.75
CA TYR A 286 -2.08 -6.84 -9.35
C TYR A 286 -2.69 -7.28 -10.68
N HIS A 287 -1.85 -7.79 -11.57
CA HIS A 287 -2.25 -8.22 -12.91
C HIS A 287 -3.31 -9.32 -12.85
N GLY A 288 -3.09 -10.35 -12.02
CA GLY A 288 -4.05 -11.46 -11.88
C GLY A 288 -5.42 -11.01 -11.37
N LEU A 289 -5.47 -10.13 -10.35
CA LEU A 289 -6.74 -9.63 -9.80
C LEU A 289 -7.46 -8.71 -10.77
N VAL A 290 -6.75 -7.78 -11.41
CA VAL A 290 -7.36 -6.83 -12.35
C VAL A 290 -7.83 -7.54 -13.61
N CYS A 291 -7.02 -8.41 -14.22
CA CYS A 291 -7.42 -9.18 -15.40
C CYS A 291 -8.55 -10.16 -15.10
N GLY A 292 -8.53 -10.81 -13.92
CA GLY A 292 -9.62 -11.67 -13.49
C GLY A 292 -10.94 -10.91 -13.33
N ALA A 293 -10.89 -9.70 -12.76
CA ALA A 293 -12.04 -8.82 -12.65
C ALA A 293 -12.55 -8.39 -14.04
N MET A 294 -11.65 -7.98 -14.94
CA MET A 294 -12.02 -7.58 -16.30
C MET A 294 -12.66 -8.70 -17.09
N LEU A 295 -12.15 -9.92 -16.95
CA LEU A 295 -12.74 -11.11 -17.59
C LEU A 295 -14.15 -11.40 -17.03
N SER A 296 -14.28 -11.41 -15.71
CA SER A 296 -15.53 -11.81 -15.03
C SER A 296 -16.66 -10.82 -15.22
N ILE A 297 -16.37 -9.54 -15.38
CA ILE A 297 -17.38 -8.48 -15.36
C ILE A 297 -17.68 -7.97 -16.76
N TRP A 298 -16.65 -7.71 -17.55
CA TRP A 298 -16.82 -7.13 -18.90
C TRP A 298 -16.49 -8.12 -20.02
N ASN A 299 -16.22 -9.41 -19.70
CA ASN A 299 -15.80 -10.44 -20.66
C ASN A 299 -14.55 -10.03 -21.48
N ILE A 300 -13.70 -9.14 -20.93
CA ILE A 300 -12.44 -8.77 -21.57
C ILE A 300 -11.43 -9.91 -21.36
N PRO A 301 -10.92 -10.52 -22.43
CA PRO A 301 -9.97 -11.64 -22.33
C PRO A 301 -8.73 -11.25 -21.51
N VAL A 302 -8.15 -12.20 -20.77
CA VAL A 302 -7.00 -11.97 -19.89
C VAL A 302 -5.83 -11.31 -20.63
N GLY A 303 -5.54 -11.76 -21.88
CA GLY A 303 -4.49 -11.18 -22.73
C GLY A 303 -4.71 -9.69 -23.01
N THR A 304 -5.95 -9.29 -23.32
CA THR A 304 -6.33 -7.89 -23.54
C THR A 304 -6.34 -7.12 -22.24
N GLY A 305 -6.90 -7.69 -21.15
CA GLY A 305 -6.88 -7.08 -19.81
C GLY A 305 -5.47 -6.77 -19.29
N MET A 306 -4.46 -7.56 -19.73
CA MET A 306 -3.06 -7.32 -19.42
C MET A 306 -2.55 -5.97 -19.94
N ILE A 307 -3.10 -5.43 -21.03
CA ILE A 307 -2.75 -4.11 -21.56
C ILE A 307 -3.05 -3.05 -20.52
N PHE A 308 -4.29 -3.03 -20.00
CA PHE A 308 -4.71 -2.12 -18.95
C PHE A 308 -3.87 -2.33 -17.67
N ALA A 309 -3.77 -3.57 -17.22
CA ALA A 309 -3.09 -3.89 -15.97
C ALA A 309 -1.61 -3.47 -16.01
N THR A 310 -0.92 -3.73 -17.13
CA THR A 310 0.47 -3.33 -17.32
C THR A 310 0.61 -1.81 -17.34
N LEU A 311 -0.16 -1.09 -18.16
CA LEU A 311 -0.06 0.37 -18.21
C LEU A 311 -0.33 1.01 -16.84
N ASN A 312 -1.37 0.55 -16.13
CA ASN A 312 -1.73 1.12 -14.84
C ASN A 312 -0.69 0.80 -13.76
N HIS A 313 -0.18 -0.42 -13.72
CA HIS A 313 0.76 -0.85 -12.70
C HIS A 313 2.19 -0.35 -12.98
N GLU A 314 2.70 -0.57 -14.20
CA GLU A 314 4.10 -0.26 -14.52
C GLU A 314 4.37 1.25 -14.57
N SER A 315 3.39 2.07 -15.00
CA SER A 315 3.50 3.52 -14.89
C SER A 315 3.68 3.97 -13.43
N GLN A 316 3.02 3.30 -12.47
CA GLN A 316 3.18 3.59 -11.04
C GLN A 316 4.50 3.05 -10.47
N VAL A 317 4.95 1.88 -10.92
CA VAL A 317 6.28 1.35 -10.57
C VAL A 317 7.37 2.31 -11.03
N LEU A 318 7.28 2.82 -12.26
CA LEU A 318 8.20 3.83 -12.77
C LEU A 318 8.15 5.12 -11.95
N THR A 319 6.95 5.59 -11.61
CA THR A 319 6.75 6.77 -10.74
C THR A 319 7.40 6.57 -9.37
N GLN A 320 7.23 5.39 -8.75
CA GLN A 320 7.85 5.04 -7.47
C GLN A 320 9.39 5.06 -7.56
N ALA A 321 9.94 4.50 -8.63
CA ALA A 321 11.38 4.48 -8.86
C ALA A 321 11.95 5.88 -9.05
N LEU A 322 11.29 6.71 -9.88
CA LEU A 322 11.72 8.10 -10.14
C LEU A 322 11.64 8.98 -8.88
N CYS A 323 10.52 8.91 -8.14
CA CYS A 323 10.37 9.66 -6.89
C CYS A 323 11.35 9.18 -5.82
N GLY A 324 11.60 7.87 -5.73
CA GLY A 324 12.61 7.31 -4.83
C GLY A 324 14.01 7.78 -5.16
N LEU A 325 14.38 7.77 -6.42
CA LEU A 325 15.67 8.29 -6.90
C LEU A 325 15.84 9.78 -6.61
N ALA A 326 14.82 10.59 -6.90
CA ALA A 326 14.82 12.02 -6.60
C ALA A 326 15.01 12.30 -5.10
N SER A 327 14.32 11.54 -4.24
CA SER A 327 14.48 11.66 -2.78
C SER A 327 15.88 11.22 -2.30
N TYR A 328 16.45 10.18 -2.89
CA TYR A 328 17.82 9.74 -2.61
C TYR A 328 18.87 10.80 -3.00
N ILE A 329 18.72 11.38 -4.18
CA ILE A 329 19.59 12.46 -4.67
C ILE A 329 19.50 13.68 -3.73
N HIS A 330 18.27 14.12 -3.41
CA HIS A 330 18.04 15.23 -2.47
C HIS A 330 18.74 15.00 -1.13
N GLU A 331 18.58 13.81 -0.55
CA GLU A 331 19.21 13.46 0.72
C GLU A 331 20.74 13.44 0.63
N SER A 332 21.30 12.94 -0.46
CA SER A 332 22.74 12.90 -0.66
C SER A 332 23.38 14.29 -0.74
N PHE A 333 22.66 15.29 -1.26
CA PHE A 333 23.11 16.68 -1.28
C PHE A 333 23.04 17.36 0.09
N ILE A 334 22.01 17.06 0.89
CA ILE A 334 21.87 17.63 2.24
C ILE A 334 22.98 17.11 3.18
N ARG A 335 23.30 15.81 3.11
CA ARG A 335 24.34 15.21 3.97
C ARG A 335 25.77 15.66 3.65
N ARG A 336 26.00 16.24 2.47
CA ARG A 336 27.31 16.78 2.07
C ARG A 336 27.54 18.21 2.54
N LYS A 337 26.51 18.89 3.00
CA LYS A 337 26.58 20.21 3.64
C LYS A 337 26.61 20.09 5.15
#